data_11171c1cdd075fdb833bf32a121f6af9
#
_entry.id   11171c1cdd075fdb833bf32a121f6af9
#
_cell.length_a   1.000
_cell.length_b   1.000
_cell.length_c   1.000
_cell.angle_alpha   90.00
_cell.angle_beta   90.00
_cell.angle_gamma   90.00
#
_symmetry.space_group_name_H-M   'P 1'
#
loop_
_entity.id
_entity.type
_entity.pdbx_description
1 polymer ?
#
loop_
_entity_poly.entity_id
_entity_poly.type
_entity_poly.pdbx_seq_one_letter_code
_entity_poly.pdbx_strand_id
1 'polypeptide(L)'
;MKYDVKDIKQAKDGKLRIEWASQSMPVLNRIRQRFAKEKPFAGVKLAACLHVTTETAALMQALKAGGASVALCASNPLSTQDDVAASLAQHDRIAVFAIKGENHKTYYSHINAVLDTRPQYTMDDGADLVSTLHSERKQLLSNVRGGTEETTTGIIRLRSMANDGVLQYPIIAVNDARTKHFFDNRYGTGQSTLDGFIRATNRLIAGSIFVVCGYGWCGRGIAMRAKGLGANVVVTEIDPLPALEAVMDGFSVMPIGEAARVGDFFCTVTGNINVIRKEHFRLMKDGAIVANSGHFNVELDLPGLASLSKSRRLIRTFVEEYVLKNGRRVNVLGDGRLINLAAAEGHPSSVMDMSFANQALSIEYMVKLKKPWLKTSTPCRRRSTSRSRARNSPPWESPSTSSPPSKRNTWPRGNSGPENRLRAQRYKHRGRSGS
;
A
#
# COMPACT_ATOMS: atom_id res chain seq x y z
N MET A 1 -28.43 -11.73 11.70
CA MET A 1 -27.52 -10.92 10.90
C MET A 1 -27.14 -11.77 9.68
N LYS A 2 -27.11 -11.21 8.46
CA LYS A 2 -26.66 -11.93 7.26
C LYS A 2 -25.13 -11.83 7.16
N TYR A 3 -24.48 -12.89 6.75
CA TYR A 3 -23.06 -12.96 6.42
C TYR A 3 -22.84 -14.06 5.37
N ASP A 4 -21.71 -13.97 4.65
CA ASP A 4 -21.23 -15.02 3.75
C ASP A 4 -19.72 -15.15 3.93
N VAL A 5 -19.31 -16.21 4.64
CA VAL A 5 -17.92 -16.53 4.97
C VAL A 5 -17.68 -18.01 4.68
N LYS A 6 -16.44 -18.37 4.39
CA LYS A 6 -16.08 -19.72 3.93
C LYS A 6 -16.45 -20.84 4.91
N ASP A 7 -16.06 -20.67 6.18
CA ASP A 7 -16.33 -21.63 7.24
C ASP A 7 -16.36 -20.92 8.61
N ILE A 8 -17.55 -20.81 9.17
CA ILE A 8 -17.76 -20.16 10.47
C ILE A 8 -17.06 -20.87 11.64
N LYS A 9 -16.71 -22.15 11.49
CA LYS A 9 -16.02 -22.93 12.53
C LYS A 9 -14.60 -22.43 12.79
N GLN A 10 -13.99 -21.69 11.85
CA GLN A 10 -12.66 -21.10 12.01
C GLN A 10 -12.66 -19.85 12.93
N ALA A 11 -13.79 -19.40 13.41
CA ALA A 11 -13.93 -18.15 14.18
C ALA A 11 -13.04 -18.10 15.43
N LYS A 12 -12.80 -19.24 16.09
CA LYS A 12 -11.93 -19.30 17.28
C LYS A 12 -10.48 -18.95 16.94
N ASP A 13 -9.97 -19.47 15.86
CA ASP A 13 -8.59 -19.23 15.42
C ASP A 13 -8.43 -17.77 14.97
N GLY A 14 -9.40 -17.25 14.20
CA GLY A 14 -9.44 -15.85 13.81
C GLY A 14 -9.47 -14.90 15.01
N LYS A 15 -10.19 -15.24 16.08
CA LYS A 15 -10.22 -14.45 17.31
C LYS A 15 -8.84 -14.31 17.94
N LEU A 16 -8.10 -15.40 18.06
CA LEU A 16 -6.74 -15.38 18.63
C LEU A 16 -5.79 -14.55 17.79
N ARG A 17 -5.90 -14.64 16.46
CA ARG A 17 -5.08 -13.83 15.54
C ARG A 17 -5.43 -12.34 15.63
N ILE A 18 -6.70 -11.98 15.75
CA ILE A 18 -7.13 -10.58 15.94
C ILE A 18 -6.60 -10.04 17.28
N GLU A 19 -6.67 -10.84 18.35
CA GLU A 19 -6.13 -10.47 19.67
C GLU A 19 -4.62 -10.23 19.58
N TRP A 20 -3.88 -11.09 18.89
CA TRP A 20 -2.43 -10.92 18.65
C TRP A 20 -2.12 -9.62 17.90
N ALA A 21 -2.79 -9.36 16.78
CA ALA A 21 -2.59 -8.14 16.00
C ALA A 21 -2.90 -6.88 16.83
N SER A 22 -3.97 -6.91 17.61
CA SER A 22 -4.41 -5.80 18.46
C SER A 22 -3.37 -5.39 19.51
N GLN A 23 -2.49 -6.30 19.96
CA GLN A 23 -1.40 -5.96 20.88
C GLN A 23 -0.42 -4.94 20.28
N SER A 24 -0.26 -4.94 18.96
CA SER A 24 0.60 -4.02 18.23
C SER A 24 -0.12 -2.79 17.67
N MET A 25 -1.37 -2.54 18.10
CA MET A 25 -2.21 -1.43 17.62
C MET A 25 -2.67 -0.51 18.76
N PRO A 26 -1.73 0.09 19.54
CA PRO A 26 -2.06 0.84 20.75
C PRO A 26 -2.89 2.12 20.49
N VAL A 27 -2.67 2.79 19.34
CA VAL A 27 -3.40 4.03 19.01
C VAL A 27 -4.85 3.71 18.69
N LEU A 28 -5.11 2.72 17.85
CA LEU A 28 -6.47 2.27 17.52
C LEU A 28 -7.18 1.72 18.74
N ASN A 29 -6.49 1.02 19.63
CA ASN A 29 -7.08 0.54 20.90
C ASN A 29 -7.50 1.69 21.81
N ARG A 30 -6.73 2.78 21.91
CA ARG A 30 -7.14 3.99 22.64
C ARG A 30 -8.35 4.66 21.99
N ILE A 31 -8.38 4.73 20.66
CA ILE A 31 -9.55 5.24 19.92
C ILE A 31 -10.77 4.36 20.20
N ARG A 32 -10.63 3.02 20.15
CA ARG A 32 -11.71 2.08 20.47
C ARG A 32 -12.26 2.28 21.88
N GLN A 33 -11.40 2.45 22.88
CA GLN A 33 -11.82 2.71 24.28
C GLN A 33 -12.59 4.04 24.40
N ARG A 34 -12.13 5.09 23.73
CA ARG A 34 -12.81 6.39 23.66
C ARG A 34 -14.17 6.24 22.96
N PHE A 35 -14.22 5.61 21.81
CA PHE A 35 -15.44 5.39 21.05
C PHE A 35 -16.47 4.54 21.82
N ALA A 36 -16.00 3.56 22.59
CA ALA A 36 -16.88 2.76 23.44
C ALA A 36 -17.61 3.60 24.49
N LYS A 37 -16.99 4.67 25.00
CA LYS A 37 -17.58 5.61 25.96
C LYS A 37 -18.45 6.66 25.28
N GLU A 38 -17.94 7.29 24.21
CA GLU A 38 -18.57 8.45 23.56
C GLU A 38 -19.69 8.07 22.57
N LYS A 39 -19.66 6.85 22.02
CA LYS A 39 -20.61 6.37 21.01
C LYS A 39 -20.81 7.32 19.83
N PRO A 40 -19.72 7.82 19.19
CA PRO A 40 -19.83 8.85 18.16
C PRO A 40 -20.60 8.39 16.90
N PHE A 41 -20.78 7.09 16.72
CA PHE A 41 -21.47 6.48 15.58
C PHE A 41 -22.83 5.88 15.93
N ALA A 42 -23.46 6.29 17.02
CA ALA A 42 -24.79 5.79 17.38
C ALA A 42 -25.79 6.04 16.22
N GLY A 43 -26.42 4.96 15.72
CA GLY A 43 -27.35 5.01 14.60
C GLY A 43 -26.72 5.17 13.21
N VAL A 44 -25.39 5.18 13.09
CA VAL A 44 -24.69 5.27 11.82
C VAL A 44 -24.54 3.89 11.18
N LYS A 45 -24.88 3.78 9.90
CA LYS A 45 -24.63 2.61 9.06
C LYS A 45 -23.41 2.86 8.17
N LEU A 46 -22.42 1.96 8.22
CA LEU A 46 -21.17 2.06 7.51
C LEU A 46 -20.94 0.81 6.66
N ALA A 47 -20.67 1.02 5.38
CA ALA A 47 -20.23 -0.01 4.44
C ALA A 47 -18.73 0.07 4.25
N ALA A 48 -18.02 -1.02 4.50
CA ALA A 48 -16.59 -1.13 4.30
C ALA A 48 -16.26 -2.16 3.20
N CYS A 49 -15.41 -1.78 2.26
CA CYS A 49 -14.80 -2.65 1.25
C CYS A 49 -13.29 -2.55 1.43
N LEU A 50 -12.73 -3.45 2.24
CA LEU A 50 -11.33 -3.44 2.68
C LEU A 50 -10.76 -4.85 2.60
N HIS A 51 -9.44 -4.99 2.59
CA HIS A 51 -8.81 -6.30 2.79
C HIS A 51 -9.23 -6.87 4.15
N VAL A 52 -9.74 -8.10 4.18
CA VAL A 52 -10.24 -8.71 5.41
C VAL A 52 -9.10 -9.40 6.16
N THR A 53 -8.36 -8.61 6.93
CA THR A 53 -7.19 -9.02 7.73
C THR A 53 -7.45 -8.82 9.22
N THR A 54 -6.54 -9.29 10.06
CA THR A 54 -6.58 -9.09 11.52
C THR A 54 -6.63 -7.62 11.91
N GLU A 55 -5.94 -6.76 11.19
CA GLU A 55 -5.89 -5.31 11.42
C GLU A 55 -7.21 -4.65 11.04
N THR A 56 -7.79 -5.04 9.90
CA THR A 56 -9.13 -4.60 9.49
C THR A 56 -10.17 -5.00 10.52
N ALA A 57 -10.05 -6.19 11.10
CA ALA A 57 -10.93 -6.61 12.16
C ALA A 57 -10.86 -5.70 13.39
N ALA A 58 -9.65 -5.28 13.80
CA ALA A 58 -9.49 -4.32 14.90
C ALA A 58 -10.16 -2.97 14.60
N LEU A 59 -10.08 -2.49 13.34
CA LEU A 59 -10.78 -1.28 12.90
C LEU A 59 -12.30 -1.46 12.98
N MET A 60 -12.83 -2.56 12.44
CA MET A 60 -14.27 -2.85 12.47
C MET A 60 -14.80 -2.93 13.92
N GLN A 61 -14.03 -3.56 14.82
CA GLN A 61 -14.34 -3.60 16.26
C GLN A 61 -14.34 -2.20 16.87
N ALA A 62 -13.41 -1.32 16.49
CA ALA A 62 -13.37 0.06 17.00
C ALA A 62 -14.59 0.88 16.55
N LEU A 63 -14.97 0.78 15.28
CA LEU A 63 -16.16 1.46 14.74
C LEU A 63 -17.44 0.94 15.38
N LYS A 64 -17.58 -0.39 15.55
CA LYS A 64 -18.70 -1.00 16.25
C LYS A 64 -18.75 -0.60 17.71
N ALA A 65 -17.63 -0.56 18.42
CA ALA A 65 -17.57 -0.07 19.79
C ALA A 65 -18.08 1.37 19.90
N GLY A 66 -17.89 2.19 18.86
CA GLY A 66 -18.44 3.54 18.73
C GLY A 66 -19.94 3.61 18.41
N GLY A 67 -20.62 2.48 18.23
CA GLY A 67 -22.06 2.41 17.97
C GLY A 67 -22.44 2.29 16.49
N ALA A 68 -21.47 2.13 15.57
CA ALA A 68 -21.77 1.92 14.16
C ALA A 68 -22.40 0.54 13.89
N SER A 69 -23.34 0.49 12.95
CA SER A 69 -23.75 -0.74 12.28
C SER A 69 -22.85 -0.93 11.06
N VAL A 70 -21.90 -1.87 11.14
CA VAL A 70 -20.87 -2.09 10.14
C VAL A 70 -21.19 -3.31 9.28
N ALA A 71 -21.02 -3.18 7.97
CA ALA A 71 -20.98 -4.29 7.02
C ALA A 71 -19.66 -4.23 6.25
N LEU A 72 -19.02 -5.39 6.07
CA LEU A 72 -17.67 -5.52 5.48
C LEU A 72 -17.70 -6.51 4.31
N CYS A 73 -17.08 -6.14 3.17
CA CYS A 73 -16.69 -7.06 2.12
C CYS A 73 -15.20 -6.89 1.79
N ALA A 74 -14.64 -7.86 1.06
CA ALA A 74 -13.26 -7.78 0.62
C ALA A 74 -13.08 -6.76 -0.51
N SER A 75 -11.93 -6.08 -0.55
CA SER A 75 -11.53 -5.20 -1.66
C SER A 75 -10.67 -5.92 -2.72
N ASN A 76 -10.38 -7.20 -2.52
CA ASN A 76 -9.69 -8.05 -3.49
C ASN A 76 -10.03 -9.52 -3.24
N PRO A 77 -10.32 -10.32 -4.29
CA PRO A 77 -10.71 -11.71 -4.14
C PRO A 77 -9.72 -12.62 -3.39
N LEU A 78 -8.43 -12.28 -3.35
CA LEU A 78 -7.41 -13.09 -2.66
C LEU A 78 -7.00 -12.53 -1.29
N SER A 79 -7.60 -11.42 -0.83
CA SER A 79 -7.13 -10.71 0.37
C SER A 79 -7.97 -10.98 1.63
N THR A 80 -8.79 -12.01 1.64
CA THR A 80 -9.56 -12.43 2.81
C THR A 80 -8.77 -13.45 3.64
N GLN A 81 -8.69 -13.23 4.94
CA GLN A 81 -8.33 -14.25 5.92
C GLN A 81 -9.64 -14.86 6.43
N ASP A 82 -9.93 -16.10 5.99
CA ASP A 82 -11.25 -16.74 6.20
C ASP A 82 -11.61 -16.92 7.69
N ASP A 83 -10.61 -17.20 8.52
CA ASP A 83 -10.75 -17.32 9.97
C ASP A 83 -11.09 -15.98 10.64
N VAL A 84 -10.51 -14.89 10.16
CA VAL A 84 -10.79 -13.52 10.60
C VAL A 84 -12.22 -13.12 10.20
N ALA A 85 -12.63 -13.39 8.96
CA ALA A 85 -13.99 -13.16 8.48
C ALA A 85 -15.02 -13.92 9.35
N ALA A 86 -14.74 -15.17 9.65
CA ALA A 86 -15.56 -16.02 10.53
C ALA A 86 -15.65 -15.43 11.96
N SER A 87 -14.51 -14.97 12.52
CA SER A 87 -14.47 -14.38 13.86
C SER A 87 -15.32 -13.11 13.97
N LEU A 88 -15.18 -12.19 13.00
CA LEU A 88 -15.98 -10.97 12.94
C LEU A 88 -17.48 -11.25 12.87
N ALA A 89 -17.87 -12.26 12.07
CA ALA A 89 -19.28 -12.66 11.95
C ALA A 89 -19.81 -13.28 13.24
N GLN A 90 -19.08 -14.21 13.85
CA GLN A 90 -19.55 -14.99 14.99
C GLN A 90 -19.41 -14.25 16.32
N HIS A 91 -18.23 -13.71 16.62
CA HIS A 91 -17.95 -13.12 17.93
C HIS A 91 -18.32 -11.64 17.99
N ASP A 92 -18.00 -10.91 16.93
CA ASP A 92 -18.27 -9.47 16.89
C ASP A 92 -19.67 -9.14 16.32
N ARG A 93 -20.38 -10.09 15.75
CA ARG A 93 -21.69 -9.89 15.11
C ARG A 93 -21.66 -8.73 14.11
N ILE A 94 -20.62 -8.73 13.25
CA ILE A 94 -20.46 -7.82 12.12
C ILE A 94 -20.92 -8.56 10.86
N ALA A 95 -21.66 -7.90 9.98
CA ALA A 95 -22.06 -8.46 8.70
C ALA A 95 -20.83 -8.53 7.78
N VAL A 96 -20.31 -9.73 7.53
CA VAL A 96 -19.13 -9.96 6.69
C VAL A 96 -19.51 -10.78 5.47
N PHE A 97 -19.11 -10.31 4.30
CA PHE A 97 -19.30 -10.96 3.01
C PHE A 97 -17.94 -11.04 2.32
N ALA A 98 -17.18 -12.11 2.60
CA ALA A 98 -15.81 -12.24 2.10
C ALA A 98 -15.32 -13.68 2.21
N ILE A 99 -14.78 -14.21 1.10
CA ILE A 99 -14.21 -15.55 0.98
C ILE A 99 -12.91 -15.49 0.21
N LYS A 100 -11.83 -16.08 0.73
CA LYS A 100 -10.56 -16.14 0.01
C LYS A 100 -10.68 -16.99 -1.25
N GLY A 101 -10.31 -16.43 -2.39
CA GLY A 101 -10.40 -17.10 -3.68
C GLY A 101 -11.76 -16.98 -4.36
N GLU A 102 -12.62 -16.05 -3.90
CA GLU A 102 -13.90 -15.78 -4.56
C GLU A 102 -13.72 -15.36 -6.02
N ASN A 103 -14.67 -15.76 -6.87
CA ASN A 103 -14.66 -15.36 -8.27
C ASN A 103 -15.26 -13.95 -8.44
N HIS A 104 -15.13 -13.40 -9.65
CA HIS A 104 -15.62 -12.04 -9.96
C HIS A 104 -17.12 -11.86 -9.66
N LYS A 105 -17.96 -12.85 -9.96
CA LYS A 105 -19.40 -12.78 -9.69
C LYS A 105 -19.71 -12.72 -8.20
N THR A 106 -19.05 -13.56 -7.39
CA THR A 106 -19.19 -13.59 -5.94
C THR A 106 -18.67 -12.30 -5.33
N TYR A 107 -17.52 -11.80 -5.78
CA TYR A 107 -16.92 -10.54 -5.32
C TYR A 107 -17.90 -9.36 -5.44
N TYR A 108 -18.49 -9.14 -6.63
CA TYR A 108 -19.48 -8.07 -6.81
C TYR A 108 -20.81 -8.35 -6.12
N SER A 109 -21.19 -9.62 -5.94
CA SER A 109 -22.35 -9.99 -5.08
C SER A 109 -22.12 -9.55 -3.64
N HIS A 110 -20.92 -9.72 -3.10
CA HIS A 110 -20.53 -9.29 -1.75
C HIS A 110 -20.56 -7.77 -1.60
N ILE A 111 -20.02 -7.02 -2.57
CA ILE A 111 -20.14 -5.56 -2.60
C ILE A 111 -21.61 -5.14 -2.58
N ASN A 112 -22.46 -5.78 -3.39
CA ASN A 112 -23.88 -5.49 -3.40
C ASN A 112 -24.58 -5.83 -2.08
N ALA A 113 -24.21 -6.94 -1.42
CA ALA A 113 -24.73 -7.32 -0.11
C ALA A 113 -24.41 -6.29 0.98
N VAL A 114 -23.22 -5.70 0.95
CA VAL A 114 -22.83 -4.60 1.84
C VAL A 114 -23.64 -3.33 1.53
N LEU A 115 -23.87 -3.00 0.25
CA LEU A 115 -24.70 -1.87 -0.17
C LEU A 115 -26.18 -2.04 0.19
N ASP A 116 -26.70 -3.27 0.28
CA ASP A 116 -28.08 -3.56 0.70
C ASP A 116 -28.36 -3.13 2.15
N THR A 117 -27.33 -2.91 2.97
CA THR A 117 -27.48 -2.33 4.32
C THR A 117 -27.92 -0.87 4.30
N ARG A 118 -27.94 -0.22 3.12
CA ARG A 118 -28.22 1.21 2.91
C ARG A 118 -27.31 2.10 3.76
N PRO A 119 -25.99 2.11 3.48
CA PRO A 119 -25.03 2.83 4.29
C PRO A 119 -25.20 4.34 4.17
N GLN A 120 -24.81 5.05 5.23
CA GLN A 120 -24.70 6.50 5.30
C GLN A 120 -23.26 6.95 5.04
N TYR A 121 -22.29 6.08 5.27
CA TYR A 121 -20.87 6.32 5.00
C TYR A 121 -20.24 5.11 4.35
N THR A 122 -19.26 5.34 3.48
CA THR A 122 -18.46 4.29 2.84
C THR A 122 -17.01 4.37 3.33
N MET A 123 -16.34 3.21 3.38
CA MET A 123 -14.91 3.08 3.62
C MET A 123 -14.40 2.12 2.55
N ASP A 124 -13.54 2.59 1.66
CA ASP A 124 -13.14 1.84 0.48
C ASP A 124 -11.62 1.74 0.37
N ASP A 125 -11.16 0.70 -0.32
CA ASP A 125 -9.76 0.45 -0.64
C ASP A 125 -9.67 0.00 -2.10
N GLY A 126 -9.49 0.98 -3.00
CA GLY A 126 -9.46 0.78 -4.44
C GLY A 126 -10.69 1.31 -5.18
N ALA A 127 -11.66 1.88 -4.47
CA ALA A 127 -12.86 2.54 -5.00
C ALA A 127 -13.84 1.61 -5.76
N ASP A 128 -13.86 0.30 -5.49
CA ASP A 128 -14.82 -0.61 -6.15
C ASP A 128 -16.23 -0.49 -5.56
N LEU A 129 -16.35 -0.32 -4.24
CA LEU A 129 -17.62 -0.04 -3.56
C LEU A 129 -18.22 1.29 -4.04
N VAL A 130 -17.39 2.34 -4.09
CA VAL A 130 -17.81 3.68 -4.55
C VAL A 130 -18.19 3.63 -6.02
N SER A 131 -17.43 2.94 -6.86
CA SER A 131 -17.74 2.81 -8.30
C SER A 131 -19.06 2.05 -8.54
N THR A 132 -19.28 0.93 -7.82
CA THR A 132 -20.54 0.17 -7.90
C THR A 132 -21.73 1.01 -7.46
N LEU A 133 -21.55 1.81 -6.39
CA LEU A 133 -22.58 2.72 -5.92
C LEU A 133 -22.96 3.78 -6.96
N HIS A 134 -21.99 4.31 -7.72
CA HIS A 134 -22.21 5.33 -8.74
C HIS A 134 -22.65 4.78 -10.10
N SER A 135 -22.45 3.50 -10.37
CA SER A 135 -22.86 2.85 -11.63
C SER A 135 -24.17 2.08 -11.48
N GLU A 136 -24.21 1.07 -10.62
CA GLU A 136 -25.28 0.09 -10.53
C GLU A 136 -26.30 0.40 -9.42
N ARG A 137 -25.90 1.13 -8.37
CA ARG A 137 -26.72 1.34 -7.16
C ARG A 137 -27.01 2.83 -6.90
N LYS A 138 -27.17 3.62 -7.96
CA LYS A 138 -27.40 5.09 -7.90
C LYS A 138 -28.55 5.51 -6.99
N GLN A 139 -29.57 4.69 -6.86
CA GLN A 139 -30.70 4.95 -5.97
C GLN A 139 -30.30 5.06 -4.47
N LEU A 140 -29.14 4.55 -4.08
CA LEU A 140 -28.63 4.65 -2.71
C LEU A 140 -27.80 5.90 -2.45
N LEU A 141 -27.38 6.63 -3.49
CA LEU A 141 -26.51 7.82 -3.37
C LEU A 141 -27.11 8.90 -2.47
N SER A 142 -28.43 9.08 -2.49
CA SER A 142 -29.13 10.05 -1.64
C SER A 142 -28.99 9.77 -0.14
N ASN A 143 -28.69 8.52 0.24
CA ASN A 143 -28.49 8.12 1.64
C ASN A 143 -27.05 8.34 2.11
N VAL A 144 -26.07 8.38 1.18
CA VAL A 144 -24.64 8.46 1.50
C VAL A 144 -24.23 9.92 1.73
N ARG A 145 -23.59 10.17 2.87
CA ARG A 145 -23.15 11.50 3.32
C ARG A 145 -21.67 11.75 3.10
N GLY A 146 -20.88 10.69 2.95
CA GLY A 146 -19.44 10.78 2.73
C GLY A 146 -18.75 9.43 2.82
N GLY A 147 -17.46 9.42 2.58
CA GLY A 147 -16.64 8.22 2.67
C GLY A 147 -15.15 8.48 2.84
N THR A 148 -14.40 7.40 2.96
CA THR A 148 -12.93 7.42 3.05
C THR A 148 -12.34 6.46 2.01
N GLU A 149 -11.12 6.75 1.56
CA GLU A 149 -10.37 5.90 0.64
C GLU A 149 -8.96 5.63 1.19
N GLU A 150 -8.59 4.34 1.24
CA GLU A 150 -7.34 3.87 1.85
C GLU A 150 -6.14 3.94 0.90
N THR A 151 -6.34 3.74 -0.41
CA THR A 151 -5.23 3.44 -1.30
C THR A 151 -5.03 4.45 -2.43
N THR A 152 -3.78 4.57 -2.90
CA THR A 152 -3.39 5.46 -4.00
C THR A 152 -4.22 5.22 -5.27
N THR A 153 -4.44 3.96 -5.65
CA THR A 153 -5.18 3.60 -6.86
C THR A 153 -6.64 4.05 -6.78
N GLY A 154 -7.28 3.87 -5.61
CA GLY A 154 -8.64 4.36 -5.37
C GLY A 154 -8.71 5.89 -5.43
N ILE A 155 -7.76 6.60 -4.83
CA ILE A 155 -7.69 8.07 -4.91
C ILE A 155 -7.58 8.56 -6.36
N ILE A 156 -6.78 7.90 -7.21
CA ILE A 156 -6.66 8.27 -8.63
C ILE A 156 -8.02 8.12 -9.34
N ARG A 157 -8.71 7.00 -9.12
CA ARG A 157 -10.05 6.75 -9.69
C ARG A 157 -11.07 7.78 -9.20
N LEU A 158 -11.10 8.06 -7.90
CA LEU A 158 -12.02 9.02 -7.30
C LEU A 158 -11.76 10.46 -7.76
N ARG A 159 -10.49 10.84 -7.96
CA ARG A 159 -10.15 12.14 -8.55
C ARG A 159 -10.63 12.25 -9.99
N SER A 160 -10.50 11.18 -10.80
CA SER A 160 -11.07 11.16 -12.15
C SER A 160 -12.58 11.33 -12.09
N MET A 161 -13.29 10.55 -11.26
CA MET A 161 -14.74 10.68 -11.09
C MET A 161 -15.15 12.08 -10.62
N ALA A 162 -14.37 12.73 -9.78
CA ALA A 162 -14.63 14.10 -9.32
C ALA A 162 -14.43 15.12 -10.45
N ASN A 163 -13.36 15.00 -11.23
CA ASN A 163 -13.08 15.86 -12.38
C ASN A 163 -14.16 15.75 -13.46
N ASP A 164 -14.67 14.53 -13.67
CA ASP A 164 -15.76 14.24 -14.62
C ASP A 164 -17.14 14.64 -14.06
N GLY A 165 -17.21 15.17 -12.82
CA GLY A 165 -18.46 15.56 -12.16
C GLY A 165 -19.37 14.40 -11.77
N VAL A 166 -18.86 13.16 -11.79
CA VAL A 166 -19.62 11.94 -11.50
C VAL A 166 -19.69 11.66 -9.99
N LEU A 167 -18.65 12.00 -9.23
CA LEU A 167 -18.60 11.76 -7.78
C LEU A 167 -19.63 12.62 -7.04
N GLN A 168 -20.61 11.97 -6.38
CA GLN A 168 -21.80 12.63 -5.80
C GLN A 168 -21.67 12.98 -4.33
N TYR A 169 -20.66 12.49 -3.63
CA TYR A 169 -20.45 12.77 -2.20
C TYR A 169 -18.95 12.91 -1.88
N PRO A 170 -18.61 13.60 -0.77
CA PRO A 170 -17.22 13.85 -0.42
C PRO A 170 -16.51 12.60 0.07
N ILE A 171 -15.24 12.45 -0.32
CA ILE A 171 -14.35 11.38 0.14
C ILE A 171 -13.12 12.00 0.80
N ILE A 172 -12.73 11.50 1.98
CA ILE A 172 -11.45 11.82 2.61
C ILE A 172 -10.40 10.84 2.10
N ALA A 173 -9.36 11.37 1.47
CA ALA A 173 -8.21 10.61 1.00
C ALA A 173 -7.28 10.26 2.18
N VAL A 174 -7.56 9.16 2.88
CA VAL A 174 -6.74 8.71 4.02
C VAL A 174 -5.34 8.34 3.56
N ASN A 175 -5.19 7.79 2.36
CA ASN A 175 -3.88 7.52 1.76
C ASN A 175 -2.95 8.75 1.75
N ASP A 176 -3.49 9.96 1.64
CA ASP A 176 -2.69 11.19 1.56
C ASP A 176 -2.24 11.71 2.93
N ALA A 177 -2.67 11.08 4.03
CA ALA A 177 -2.17 11.39 5.36
C ALA A 177 -0.69 10.99 5.48
N ARG A 178 0.15 11.88 6.04
CA ARG A 178 1.59 11.61 6.20
C ARG A 178 1.88 10.38 7.05
N THR A 179 1.08 10.18 8.11
CA THR A 179 1.16 9.00 8.97
C THR A 179 0.65 7.72 8.31
N LYS A 180 0.05 7.81 7.10
CA LYS A 180 -0.34 6.67 6.28
C LYS A 180 0.76 6.37 5.25
N HIS A 181 0.90 7.16 4.21
CA HIS A 181 1.72 6.77 3.04
C HIS A 181 3.23 6.71 3.32
N PHE A 182 3.78 7.47 4.27
CA PHE A 182 5.19 7.34 4.64
C PHE A 182 5.52 6.01 5.34
N PHE A 183 4.55 5.40 6.00
CA PHE A 183 4.76 4.20 6.81
C PHE A 183 4.13 2.96 6.17
N ASP A 184 2.84 2.98 5.91
CA ASP A 184 2.08 1.89 5.30
C ASP A 184 2.65 1.54 3.92
N ASN A 185 2.60 2.49 2.98
CA ASN A 185 3.06 2.24 1.61
C ASN A 185 4.57 1.89 1.55
N ARG A 186 5.40 2.48 2.41
CA ARG A 186 6.84 2.23 2.37
C ARG A 186 7.25 1.01 3.19
N TYR A 187 6.97 1.02 4.48
CA TYR A 187 7.45 -0.02 5.39
C TYR A 187 6.54 -1.25 5.40
N GLY A 188 5.22 -1.04 5.35
CA GLY A 188 4.25 -2.12 5.27
C GLY A 188 4.39 -2.91 3.98
N THR A 189 4.28 -2.24 2.83
CA THR A 189 4.42 -2.87 1.51
C THR A 189 5.81 -3.50 1.36
N GLY A 190 6.87 -2.81 1.80
CA GLY A 190 8.23 -3.32 1.68
C GLY A 190 8.41 -4.66 2.38
N GLN A 191 7.95 -4.80 3.63
CA GLN A 191 8.07 -6.05 4.38
C GLN A 191 7.12 -7.13 3.83
N SER A 192 5.84 -6.81 3.69
CA SER A 192 4.83 -7.79 3.34
C SER A 192 4.99 -8.35 1.92
N THR A 193 5.49 -7.56 0.97
CA THR A 193 5.80 -8.02 -0.38
C THR A 193 6.90 -9.07 -0.38
N LEU A 194 8.03 -8.82 0.33
CA LEU A 194 9.12 -9.80 0.42
C LEU A 194 8.69 -11.06 1.19
N ASP A 195 7.85 -10.92 2.23
CA ASP A 195 7.23 -12.05 2.91
C ASP A 195 6.42 -12.90 1.93
N GLY A 196 5.61 -12.27 1.05
CA GLY A 196 4.86 -12.95 0.00
C GLY A 196 5.75 -13.73 -0.97
N PHE A 197 6.85 -13.13 -1.44
CA PHE A 197 7.83 -13.83 -2.28
C PHE A 197 8.45 -15.02 -1.58
N ILE A 198 8.88 -14.88 -0.33
CA ILE A 198 9.52 -15.92 0.46
C ILE A 198 8.54 -17.09 0.70
N ARG A 199 7.33 -16.79 1.18
CA ARG A 199 6.31 -17.83 1.46
C ARG A 199 5.88 -18.57 0.20
N ALA A 200 5.63 -17.85 -0.90
CA ALA A 200 5.18 -18.46 -2.15
C ALA A 200 6.27 -19.34 -2.76
N THR A 201 7.53 -18.93 -2.72
CA THR A 201 8.57 -19.57 -3.55
C THR A 201 9.61 -20.36 -2.76
N ASN A 202 9.89 -19.99 -1.51
CA ASN A 202 11.04 -20.47 -0.73
C ASN A 202 12.38 -20.37 -1.52
N ARG A 203 12.52 -19.35 -2.38
CA ARG A 203 13.75 -19.11 -3.16
C ARG A 203 14.66 -18.15 -2.38
N LEU A 204 15.97 -18.39 -2.50
CA LEU A 204 16.99 -17.52 -1.93
C LEU A 204 16.99 -16.17 -2.68
N ILE A 205 16.83 -15.09 -1.95
CA ILE A 205 16.85 -13.73 -2.50
C ILE A 205 18.29 -13.20 -2.55
N ALA A 206 19.14 -13.58 -1.58
CA ALA A 206 20.53 -13.12 -1.55
C ALA A 206 21.29 -13.53 -2.82
N GLY A 207 22.05 -12.58 -3.38
CA GLY A 207 22.82 -12.76 -4.62
C GLY A 207 22.00 -12.68 -5.91
N SER A 208 20.64 -12.73 -5.83
CA SER A 208 19.78 -12.60 -7.01
C SER A 208 19.64 -11.15 -7.48
N ILE A 209 19.22 -10.98 -8.73
CA ILE A 209 18.82 -9.67 -9.27
C ILE A 209 17.32 -9.50 -9.07
N PHE A 210 16.95 -8.55 -8.19
CA PHE A 210 15.57 -8.22 -7.87
C PHE A 210 15.15 -6.91 -8.57
N VAL A 211 14.27 -7.01 -9.55
CA VAL A 211 13.77 -5.87 -10.33
C VAL A 211 12.50 -5.33 -9.68
N VAL A 212 12.55 -4.06 -9.29
CA VAL A 212 11.41 -3.29 -8.76
C VAL A 212 10.92 -2.34 -9.84
N CYS A 213 9.71 -2.56 -10.34
CA CYS A 213 9.12 -1.70 -11.36
C CYS A 213 8.26 -0.63 -10.71
N GLY A 214 8.78 0.60 -10.64
CA GLY A 214 8.23 1.76 -9.96
C GLY A 214 9.02 2.13 -8.71
N TYR A 215 9.25 3.45 -8.49
CA TYR A 215 10.00 3.96 -7.33
C TYR A 215 9.22 5.00 -6.54
N GLY A 216 7.90 4.83 -6.46
CA GLY A 216 7.04 5.51 -5.49
C GLY A 216 7.28 5.01 -4.06
N TRP A 217 6.43 5.37 -3.10
CA TRP A 217 6.61 4.96 -1.70
C TRP A 217 6.71 3.44 -1.51
N CYS A 218 5.85 2.69 -2.19
CA CYS A 218 5.89 1.21 -2.14
C CYS A 218 7.17 0.65 -2.76
N GLY A 219 7.55 1.13 -3.95
CA GLY A 219 8.77 0.68 -4.65
C GLY A 219 10.03 0.93 -3.84
N ARG A 220 10.16 2.09 -3.21
CA ARG A 220 11.26 2.41 -2.27
C ARG A 220 11.33 1.41 -1.12
N GLY A 221 10.18 1.08 -0.53
CA GLY A 221 10.09 0.11 0.55
C GLY A 221 10.54 -1.29 0.12
N ILE A 222 10.08 -1.76 -1.03
CA ILE A 222 10.46 -3.08 -1.59
C ILE A 222 11.96 -3.10 -1.93
N ALA A 223 12.48 -2.09 -2.62
CA ALA A 223 13.89 -2.01 -2.99
C ALA A 223 14.81 -2.07 -1.77
N MET A 224 14.51 -1.28 -0.74
CA MET A 224 15.26 -1.29 0.52
C MET A 224 15.23 -2.65 1.22
N ARG A 225 14.09 -3.35 1.24
CA ARG A 225 13.96 -4.65 1.90
C ARG A 225 14.63 -5.76 1.09
N ALA A 226 14.50 -5.74 -0.24
CA ALA A 226 15.21 -6.68 -1.11
C ALA A 226 16.74 -6.54 -0.95
N LYS A 227 17.27 -5.30 -0.94
CA LYS A 227 18.69 -5.01 -0.65
C LYS A 227 19.10 -5.53 0.73
N GLY A 228 18.25 -5.33 1.75
CA GLY A 228 18.50 -5.82 3.12
C GLY A 228 18.53 -7.36 3.20
N LEU A 229 17.88 -8.07 2.29
CA LEU A 229 17.96 -9.52 2.13
C LEU A 229 19.12 -9.99 1.23
N GLY A 230 20.01 -9.07 0.83
CA GLY A 230 21.18 -9.38 0.03
C GLY A 230 20.98 -9.45 -1.47
N ALA A 231 19.84 -8.97 -2.00
CA ALA A 231 19.61 -8.88 -3.43
C ALA A 231 20.44 -7.75 -4.08
N ASN A 232 20.79 -7.95 -5.35
CA ASN A 232 21.22 -6.90 -6.26
C ASN A 232 19.97 -6.25 -6.85
N VAL A 233 19.63 -5.05 -6.36
CA VAL A 233 18.36 -4.41 -6.74
C VAL A 233 18.52 -3.55 -7.99
N VAL A 234 17.63 -3.75 -8.94
CA VAL A 234 17.44 -2.93 -10.12
C VAL A 234 16.07 -2.26 -10.05
N VAL A 235 16.02 -0.96 -10.30
CA VAL A 235 14.78 -0.18 -10.37
C VAL A 235 14.47 0.15 -11.83
N THR A 236 13.21 0.04 -12.22
CA THR A 236 12.73 0.59 -13.49
C THR A 236 11.71 1.68 -13.20
N GLU A 237 11.93 2.88 -13.74
CA GLU A 237 11.07 4.04 -13.51
C GLU A 237 11.02 4.90 -14.77
N ILE A 238 9.86 5.50 -15.06
CA ILE A 238 9.65 6.37 -16.22
C ILE A 238 9.78 7.86 -15.87
N ASP A 239 9.51 8.22 -14.62
CA ASP A 239 9.69 9.59 -14.13
C ASP A 239 11.16 9.77 -13.72
N PRO A 240 11.87 10.77 -14.34
CA PRO A 240 13.28 10.98 -14.07
C PRO A 240 13.58 11.38 -12.62
N LEU A 241 12.64 11.99 -11.89
CA LEU A 241 12.89 12.39 -10.51
C LEU A 241 12.95 11.19 -9.55
N PRO A 242 11.96 10.30 -9.46
CA PRO A 242 12.10 9.07 -8.68
C PRO A 242 13.23 8.16 -9.18
N ALA A 243 13.52 8.15 -10.50
CA ALA A 243 14.66 7.41 -11.04
C ALA A 243 16.00 7.94 -10.49
N LEU A 244 16.17 9.27 -10.44
CA LEU A 244 17.35 9.91 -9.84
C LEU A 244 17.43 9.61 -8.32
N GLU A 245 16.32 9.67 -7.60
CA GLU A 245 16.29 9.29 -6.18
C GLU A 245 16.74 7.83 -5.98
N ALA A 246 16.30 6.90 -6.85
CA ALA A 246 16.75 5.50 -6.78
C ALA A 246 18.26 5.36 -6.95
N VAL A 247 18.86 6.13 -7.87
CA VAL A 247 20.32 6.17 -8.04
C VAL A 247 21.02 6.72 -6.79
N MET A 248 20.49 7.79 -6.18
CA MET A 248 21.05 8.38 -4.94
C MET A 248 20.92 7.44 -3.74
N ASP A 249 19.87 6.61 -3.70
CA ASP A 249 19.68 5.55 -2.70
C ASP A 249 20.58 4.32 -2.95
N GLY A 250 21.39 4.36 -4.01
CA GLY A 250 22.41 3.35 -4.35
C GLY A 250 21.83 2.11 -5.04
N PHE A 251 20.81 2.30 -5.89
CA PHE A 251 20.24 1.26 -6.75
C PHE A 251 20.66 1.47 -8.21
N SER A 252 20.79 0.36 -8.95
CA SER A 252 20.90 0.43 -10.41
C SER A 252 19.55 0.80 -11.02
N VAL A 253 19.56 1.72 -12.00
CA VAL A 253 18.34 2.10 -12.73
C VAL A 253 18.55 1.81 -14.21
N MET A 254 17.59 1.14 -14.84
CA MET A 254 17.63 0.82 -16.26
C MET A 254 16.21 0.64 -16.84
N PRO A 255 16.04 0.75 -18.17
CA PRO A 255 14.79 0.44 -18.84
C PRO A 255 14.35 -1.00 -18.61
N ILE A 256 13.02 -1.25 -18.55
CA ILE A 256 12.46 -2.58 -18.29
C ILE A 256 12.93 -3.63 -19.32
N GLY A 257 13.16 -3.25 -20.58
CA GLY A 257 13.67 -4.16 -21.62
C GLY A 257 15.08 -4.69 -21.32
N GLU A 258 15.92 -3.91 -20.66
CA GLU A 258 17.25 -4.32 -20.19
C GLU A 258 17.14 -5.13 -18.91
N ALA A 259 16.36 -4.65 -17.92
CA ALA A 259 16.12 -5.32 -16.67
C ALA A 259 15.51 -6.73 -16.87
N ALA A 260 14.65 -6.91 -17.88
CA ALA A 260 14.05 -8.20 -18.21
C ALA A 260 15.08 -9.28 -18.58
N ARG A 261 16.25 -8.89 -19.12
CA ARG A 261 17.31 -9.83 -19.52
C ARG A 261 18.14 -10.34 -18.33
N VAL A 262 18.21 -9.53 -17.27
CA VAL A 262 19.12 -9.79 -16.14
C VAL A 262 18.38 -10.18 -14.86
N GLY A 263 17.10 -9.86 -14.71
CA GLY A 263 16.32 -10.09 -13.52
C GLY A 263 16.04 -11.58 -13.23
N ASP A 264 16.05 -11.93 -11.96
CA ASP A 264 15.62 -13.23 -11.43
C ASP A 264 14.24 -13.12 -10.79
N PHE A 265 14.01 -12.02 -10.07
CA PHE A 265 12.73 -11.64 -9.48
C PHE A 265 12.25 -10.30 -10.04
N PHE A 266 10.95 -10.19 -10.27
CA PHE A 266 10.31 -8.96 -10.75
C PHE A 266 9.10 -8.64 -9.87
N CYS A 267 9.00 -7.40 -9.42
CA CYS A 267 7.86 -6.90 -8.68
C CYS A 267 7.34 -5.60 -9.28
N THR A 268 6.12 -5.61 -9.82
CA THR A 268 5.46 -4.38 -10.28
C THR A 268 4.74 -3.70 -9.11
N VAL A 269 4.80 -2.37 -9.06
CA VAL A 269 4.27 -1.57 -7.94
C VAL A 269 3.98 -0.13 -8.33
N THR A 270 3.42 0.05 -9.54
CA THR A 270 3.21 1.37 -10.16
C THR A 270 1.77 1.87 -10.06
N GLY A 271 0.81 0.97 -9.90
CA GLY A 271 -0.62 1.27 -10.06
C GLY A 271 -1.03 1.56 -11.51
N ASN A 272 -0.15 1.30 -12.48
CA ASN A 272 -0.39 1.52 -13.90
C ASN A 272 -0.80 0.21 -14.59
N ILE A 273 -1.04 0.22 -15.90
CA ILE A 273 -1.40 -0.95 -16.70
C ILE A 273 -0.22 -1.39 -17.57
N ASN A 274 -0.10 -2.71 -17.81
CA ASN A 274 0.87 -3.29 -18.75
C ASN A 274 2.32 -2.83 -18.52
N VAL A 275 2.76 -2.82 -17.26
CA VAL A 275 4.13 -2.47 -16.87
C VAL A 275 5.11 -3.52 -17.39
N ILE A 276 4.78 -4.81 -17.17
CA ILE A 276 5.49 -5.93 -17.79
C ILE A 276 4.61 -6.49 -18.91
N ARG A 277 5.06 -6.29 -20.15
CA ARG A 277 4.34 -6.66 -21.36
C ARG A 277 4.90 -7.92 -22.03
N LYS A 278 4.18 -8.40 -23.03
CA LYS A 278 4.53 -9.59 -23.82
C LYS A 278 5.99 -9.60 -24.29
N GLU A 279 6.48 -8.48 -24.81
CA GLU A 279 7.87 -8.35 -25.26
C GLU A 279 8.88 -8.53 -24.13
N HIS A 280 8.58 -8.10 -22.91
CA HIS A 280 9.46 -8.24 -21.75
C HIS A 280 9.54 -9.71 -21.30
N PHE A 281 8.42 -10.43 -21.25
CA PHE A 281 8.41 -11.86 -20.93
C PHE A 281 9.28 -12.69 -21.88
N ARG A 282 9.36 -12.30 -23.16
CA ARG A 282 10.24 -12.96 -24.15
C ARG A 282 11.72 -12.84 -23.81
N LEU A 283 12.12 -11.82 -23.06
CA LEU A 283 13.52 -11.51 -22.73
C LEU A 283 13.96 -12.16 -21.42
N MET A 284 13.02 -12.51 -20.54
CA MET A 284 13.30 -13.02 -19.20
C MET A 284 14.10 -14.33 -19.22
N LYS A 285 14.90 -14.54 -18.18
CA LYS A 285 15.62 -15.78 -17.92
C LYS A 285 14.65 -16.97 -17.74
N ASP A 286 15.14 -18.18 -17.97
CA ASP A 286 14.41 -19.38 -17.56
C ASP A 286 14.23 -19.41 -16.04
N GLY A 287 13.02 -19.67 -15.60
CA GLY A 287 12.67 -19.72 -14.18
C GLY A 287 12.45 -18.34 -13.52
N ALA A 288 12.43 -17.25 -14.27
CA ALA A 288 12.13 -15.91 -13.72
C ALA A 288 10.83 -15.93 -12.92
N ILE A 289 10.82 -15.18 -11.82
CA ILE A 289 9.69 -15.08 -10.89
C ILE A 289 9.12 -13.68 -10.97
N VAL A 290 7.82 -13.57 -11.26
CA VAL A 290 7.14 -12.30 -11.47
C VAL A 290 5.96 -12.19 -10.52
N ALA A 291 5.90 -11.09 -9.78
CA ALA A 291 4.79 -10.75 -8.90
C ALA A 291 4.35 -9.30 -9.07
N ASN A 292 3.17 -9.03 -8.59
CA ASN A 292 2.63 -7.68 -8.49
C ASN A 292 2.36 -7.33 -7.02
N SER A 293 2.71 -6.11 -6.63
CA SER A 293 2.37 -5.50 -5.35
C SER A 293 1.55 -4.22 -5.54
N GLY A 294 1.10 -3.94 -6.77
CA GLY A 294 0.10 -2.93 -7.05
C GLY A 294 -1.31 -3.47 -6.80
N HIS A 295 -2.28 -2.58 -6.64
CA HIS A 295 -3.63 -2.95 -6.19
C HIS A 295 -4.36 -3.89 -7.16
N PHE A 296 -4.24 -3.68 -8.47
CA PHE A 296 -4.87 -4.50 -9.51
C PHE A 296 -3.86 -5.35 -10.28
N ASN A 297 -4.33 -6.50 -10.78
CA ASN A 297 -3.52 -7.44 -11.56
C ASN A 297 -3.24 -6.99 -13.02
N VAL A 298 -3.58 -5.76 -13.36
CA VAL A 298 -3.43 -5.19 -14.72
C VAL A 298 -2.00 -4.72 -15.03
N GLU A 299 -1.10 -4.70 -14.05
CA GLU A 299 0.30 -4.32 -14.26
C GLU A 299 1.08 -5.37 -15.07
N LEU A 300 0.62 -6.63 -15.03
CA LEU A 300 1.19 -7.75 -15.78
C LEU A 300 0.29 -8.08 -16.97
N ASP A 301 0.83 -8.08 -18.18
CA ASP A 301 0.14 -8.54 -19.39
C ASP A 301 0.05 -10.09 -19.41
N LEU A 302 -0.78 -10.64 -18.52
CA LEU A 302 -0.99 -12.09 -18.42
C LEU A 302 -1.60 -12.70 -19.68
N PRO A 303 -2.54 -12.06 -20.40
CA PRO A 303 -2.99 -12.53 -21.71
C PRO A 303 -1.84 -12.63 -22.72
N GLY A 304 -0.96 -11.61 -22.75
CA GLY A 304 0.24 -11.62 -23.57
C GLY A 304 1.20 -12.76 -23.21
N LEU A 305 1.43 -13.01 -21.92
CA LEU A 305 2.23 -14.14 -21.44
C LEU A 305 1.60 -15.49 -21.85
N ALA A 306 0.30 -15.65 -21.66
CA ALA A 306 -0.42 -16.85 -22.07
C ALA A 306 -0.28 -17.12 -23.59
N SER A 307 -0.34 -16.08 -24.43
CA SER A 307 -0.18 -16.20 -25.89
C SER A 307 1.24 -16.68 -26.31
N LEU A 308 2.25 -16.42 -25.46
CA LEU A 308 3.63 -16.89 -25.67
C LEU A 308 3.87 -18.32 -25.20
N SER A 309 2.98 -18.83 -24.36
CA SER A 309 3.18 -20.09 -23.66
C SER A 309 2.59 -21.27 -24.43
N LYS A 310 3.23 -22.42 -24.31
CA LYS A 310 2.70 -23.71 -24.82
C LYS A 310 1.93 -24.48 -23.73
N SER A 311 2.22 -24.17 -22.44
CA SER A 311 1.50 -24.77 -21.31
C SER A 311 1.53 -23.84 -20.11
N ARG A 312 0.55 -24.03 -19.22
CA ARG A 312 0.37 -23.31 -17.97
C ARG A 312 -0.11 -24.29 -16.91
N ARG A 313 0.46 -24.22 -15.70
CA ARG A 313 0.04 -25.09 -14.59
C ARG A 313 0.32 -24.44 -13.24
N LEU A 314 -0.49 -24.73 -12.25
CA LEU A 314 -0.18 -24.44 -10.86
C LEU A 314 0.89 -25.44 -10.39
N ILE A 315 2.11 -24.97 -10.11
CA ILE A 315 3.23 -25.83 -9.70
C ILE A 315 3.40 -25.85 -8.17
N ARG A 316 2.93 -24.80 -7.51
CA ARG A 316 2.90 -24.64 -6.05
C ARG A 316 1.78 -23.69 -5.67
N THR A 317 1.27 -23.78 -4.45
CA THR A 317 0.31 -22.78 -3.94
C THR A 317 0.82 -21.36 -4.22
N PHE A 318 0.01 -20.54 -4.90
CA PHE A 318 0.32 -19.20 -5.36
C PHE A 318 1.43 -19.07 -6.41
N VAL A 319 1.91 -20.16 -7.02
CA VAL A 319 2.92 -20.12 -8.10
C VAL A 319 2.37 -20.80 -9.35
N GLU A 320 2.15 -20.03 -10.39
CA GLU A 320 1.72 -20.51 -11.69
C GLU A 320 2.87 -20.47 -12.67
N GLU A 321 3.25 -21.64 -13.21
CA GLU A 321 4.32 -21.81 -14.18
C GLU A 321 3.77 -21.70 -15.60
N TYR A 322 4.31 -20.77 -16.37
CA TYR A 322 4.09 -20.62 -17.81
C TYR A 322 5.32 -21.14 -18.55
N VAL A 323 5.16 -22.19 -19.35
CA VAL A 323 6.22 -22.70 -20.21
C VAL A 323 6.08 -22.07 -21.58
N LEU A 324 7.02 -21.19 -21.94
CA LEU A 324 7.01 -20.49 -23.22
C LEU A 324 7.27 -21.45 -24.39
N LYS A 325 6.88 -21.06 -25.62
CA LYS A 325 7.11 -21.85 -26.85
C LYS A 325 8.58 -22.17 -27.11
N ASN A 326 9.51 -21.34 -26.61
CA ASN A 326 10.96 -21.57 -26.69
C ASN A 326 11.52 -22.44 -25.56
N GLY A 327 10.67 -23.00 -24.70
CA GLY A 327 11.04 -23.88 -23.59
C GLY A 327 11.35 -23.18 -22.27
N ARG A 328 11.58 -21.86 -22.24
CA ARG A 328 11.82 -21.12 -20.99
C ARG A 328 10.55 -21.03 -20.14
N ARG A 329 10.74 -20.95 -18.83
CA ARG A 329 9.67 -20.88 -17.84
C ARG A 329 9.61 -19.47 -17.23
N VAL A 330 8.42 -18.97 -17.04
CA VAL A 330 8.12 -17.76 -16.26
C VAL A 330 7.11 -18.15 -15.18
N ASN A 331 7.41 -17.82 -13.93
CA ASN A 331 6.57 -18.15 -12.78
C ASN A 331 5.85 -16.88 -12.31
N VAL A 332 4.53 -16.89 -12.35
CA VAL A 332 3.69 -15.79 -11.89
C VAL A 332 3.16 -16.10 -10.49
N LEU A 333 3.32 -15.16 -9.57
CA LEU A 333 2.84 -15.31 -8.21
C LEU A 333 1.46 -14.69 -8.01
N GLY A 334 0.58 -15.37 -7.25
CA GLY A 334 -0.70 -14.86 -6.81
C GLY A 334 -1.62 -14.38 -7.94
N ASP A 335 -1.60 -15.05 -9.11
CA ASP A 335 -2.38 -14.68 -10.30
C ASP A 335 -2.15 -13.22 -10.75
N GLY A 336 -0.96 -12.67 -10.47
CA GLY A 336 -0.63 -11.27 -10.72
C GLY A 336 -1.33 -10.26 -9.79
N ARG A 337 -2.02 -10.72 -8.76
CA ARG A 337 -2.65 -9.88 -7.73
C ARG A 337 -1.66 -9.51 -6.64
N LEU A 338 -2.09 -8.69 -5.66
CA LEU A 338 -1.26 -8.27 -4.53
C LEU A 338 -0.62 -9.47 -3.82
N ILE A 339 0.66 -9.68 -4.04
CA ILE A 339 1.39 -10.84 -3.50
C ILE A 339 1.44 -10.84 -1.97
N ASN A 340 1.51 -9.67 -1.35
CA ASN A 340 1.57 -9.49 0.09
C ASN A 340 0.29 -9.93 0.83
N LEU A 341 -0.84 -9.98 0.12
CA LEU A 341 -2.14 -10.42 0.67
C LEU A 341 -2.55 -11.78 0.13
N ALA A 342 -2.15 -12.10 -1.10
CA ALA A 342 -2.43 -13.42 -1.69
C ALA A 342 -1.67 -14.52 -0.94
N ALA A 343 -0.36 -14.34 -0.73
CA ALA A 343 0.53 -15.37 -0.21
C ALA A 343 1.12 -15.07 1.19
N ALA A 344 0.89 -13.88 1.74
CA ALA A 344 1.37 -13.49 3.06
C ALA A 344 0.24 -12.92 3.95
N GLU A 345 0.60 -12.37 5.12
CA GLU A 345 -0.35 -11.88 6.12
C GLU A 345 -0.85 -10.45 5.84
N GLY A 346 -0.26 -9.75 4.87
CA GLY A 346 -0.47 -8.32 4.65
C GLY A 346 0.50 -7.45 5.46
N HIS A 347 0.15 -6.18 5.63
CA HIS A 347 1.01 -5.24 6.34
C HIS A 347 1.06 -5.52 7.83
N PRO A 348 2.22 -5.30 8.51
CA PRO A 348 2.35 -5.47 9.96
C PRO A 348 1.37 -4.58 10.74
N SER A 349 0.81 -5.12 11.82
CA SER A 349 -0.23 -4.46 12.63
C SER A 349 0.21 -3.10 13.17
N SER A 350 1.49 -2.96 13.56
CA SER A 350 2.04 -1.68 14.06
C SER A 350 2.07 -0.56 13.00
N VAL A 351 2.14 -0.92 11.72
CA VAL A 351 2.03 0.03 10.61
C VAL A 351 0.57 0.38 10.36
N MET A 352 -0.31 -0.63 10.35
CA MET A 352 -1.74 -0.45 10.13
C MET A 352 -2.43 0.29 11.29
N ASP A 353 -1.85 0.30 12.49
CA ASP A 353 -2.35 1.09 13.61
C ASP A 353 -2.53 2.58 13.24
N MET A 354 -1.54 3.16 12.54
CA MET A 354 -1.62 4.56 12.08
C MET A 354 -2.60 4.75 10.94
N SER A 355 -2.61 3.84 9.97
CA SER A 355 -3.55 3.90 8.83
C SER A 355 -4.99 3.82 9.31
N PHE A 356 -5.29 2.87 10.19
CA PHE A 356 -6.64 2.64 10.67
C PHE A 356 -7.08 3.63 11.76
N ALA A 357 -6.15 4.22 12.50
CA ALA A 357 -6.44 5.40 13.33
C ALA A 357 -6.92 6.58 12.45
N ASN A 358 -6.26 6.83 11.31
CA ASN A 358 -6.71 7.85 10.36
C ASN A 358 -8.10 7.53 9.78
N GLN A 359 -8.38 6.27 9.43
CA GLN A 359 -9.70 5.84 8.95
C GLN A 359 -10.78 6.12 9.99
N ALA A 360 -10.59 5.64 11.22
CA ALA A 360 -11.55 5.80 12.31
C ALA A 360 -11.84 7.27 12.63
N LEU A 361 -10.79 8.10 12.71
CA LEU A 361 -10.91 9.52 13.00
C LEU A 361 -11.49 10.31 11.83
N SER A 362 -11.24 9.90 10.58
CA SER A 362 -11.82 10.55 9.41
C SER A 362 -13.34 10.34 9.34
N ILE A 363 -13.83 9.14 9.61
CA ILE A 363 -15.27 8.87 9.70
C ILE A 363 -15.88 9.65 10.87
N GLU A 364 -15.24 9.66 12.05
CA GLU A 364 -15.72 10.44 13.19
C GLU A 364 -15.84 11.93 12.84
N TYR A 365 -14.83 12.48 12.17
CA TYR A 365 -14.86 13.85 11.71
C TYR A 365 -16.05 14.13 10.78
N MET A 366 -16.29 13.27 9.80
CA MET A 366 -17.42 13.41 8.87
C MET A 366 -18.78 13.31 9.58
N VAL A 367 -18.92 12.39 10.53
CA VAL A 367 -20.18 12.22 11.28
C VAL A 367 -20.47 13.42 12.16
N LYS A 368 -19.45 14.04 12.78
CA LYS A 368 -19.59 15.22 13.65
C LYS A 368 -19.77 16.54 12.90
N LEU A 369 -19.59 16.58 11.58
CA LEU A 369 -19.81 17.78 10.79
C LEU A 369 -21.28 18.18 10.79
N LYS A 370 -21.60 19.38 11.34
CA LYS A 370 -22.97 19.90 11.42
C LYS A 370 -23.51 20.42 10.06
N LYS A 371 -22.63 20.72 9.10
CA LYS A 371 -22.99 21.16 7.75
C LYS A 371 -22.54 20.10 6.74
N PRO A 372 -23.38 19.73 5.78
CA PRO A 372 -22.92 18.87 4.68
C PRO A 372 -21.77 19.56 3.96
N TRP A 373 -20.78 18.78 3.54
CA TRP A 373 -19.73 19.25 2.66
C TRP A 373 -20.38 19.80 1.40
N LEU A 374 -19.98 21.02 1.01
CA LEU A 374 -20.40 21.55 -0.29
C LEU A 374 -19.94 20.55 -1.37
N LYS A 375 -20.78 20.33 -2.38
CA LYS A 375 -20.54 19.47 -3.56
C LYS A 375 -19.38 19.96 -4.46
N THR A 376 -18.47 20.76 -3.93
CA THR A 376 -17.30 21.24 -4.64
C THR A 376 -16.11 20.36 -4.32
N SER A 377 -15.51 19.79 -5.36
CA SER A 377 -14.23 19.11 -5.36
C SER A 377 -13.11 20.04 -4.84
N THR A 378 -13.09 20.29 -3.53
CA THR A 378 -11.96 20.98 -2.93
C THR A 378 -10.95 19.92 -2.54
N PRO A 379 -9.74 19.94 -3.12
CA PRO A 379 -8.67 19.07 -2.64
C PRO A 379 -8.46 19.34 -1.16
N CYS A 380 -8.17 18.30 -0.41
CA CYS A 380 -7.92 18.36 1.03
C CYS A 380 -6.96 19.51 1.34
N ARG A 381 -7.50 20.66 1.78
CA ARG A 381 -6.66 21.77 2.25
C ARG A 381 -5.88 21.24 3.44
N ARG A 382 -4.56 21.26 3.34
CA ARG A 382 -3.64 21.08 4.46
C ARG A 382 -4.06 22.03 5.59
N ARG A 383 -4.85 21.55 6.54
CA ARG A 383 -4.90 22.19 7.85
C ARG A 383 -3.79 21.54 8.66
N SER A 384 -2.66 22.23 8.73
CA SER A 384 -1.65 21.95 9.74
C SER A 384 -2.33 21.98 11.12
N THR A 385 -2.21 20.90 11.86
CA THR A 385 -2.52 20.85 13.29
C THR A 385 -1.46 21.61 14.07
N SER A 386 -1.41 22.93 13.90
CA SER A 386 -0.68 23.82 14.78
C SER A 386 -1.59 25.00 15.12
N ARG A 387 -2.53 24.78 16.06
CA ARG A 387 -3.01 25.86 16.90
C ARG A 387 -2.10 25.96 18.11
N SER A 388 -0.88 26.48 17.90
CA SER A 388 -0.21 27.23 18.95
C SER A 388 -0.60 28.69 18.76
N ARG A 389 -1.09 29.28 19.82
CA ARG A 389 -1.32 30.72 19.92
C ARG A 389 -0.02 31.44 19.60
N ALA A 390 0.07 32.10 18.46
CA ALA A 390 1.00 33.20 18.24
C ALA A 390 0.22 34.47 18.33
N ARG A 391 0.41 35.18 19.43
CA ARG A 391 0.16 36.61 19.51
C ARG A 391 1.28 37.30 18.73
N ASN A 392 0.86 38.21 17.84
CA ASN A 392 1.57 39.37 17.31
C ASN A 392 3.09 39.22 17.07
N SER A 393 3.48 38.99 15.82
CA SER A 393 4.74 39.49 15.26
C SER A 393 4.47 40.00 13.84
N PRO A 394 5.07 41.14 13.44
CA PRO A 394 4.75 41.80 12.17
C PRO A 394 5.27 41.07 10.94
N PRO A 395 4.76 41.40 9.73
CA PRO A 395 5.10 40.72 8.51
C PRO A 395 6.54 41.04 8.09
N TRP A 396 7.25 40.01 7.57
CA TRP A 396 8.54 40.15 6.90
C TRP A 396 8.35 40.85 5.56
N GLU A 397 8.76 42.13 5.49
CA GLU A 397 8.98 42.85 4.24
C GLU A 397 10.28 42.32 3.61
N SER A 398 10.20 42.01 2.33
CA SER A 398 11.36 41.74 1.48
C SER A 398 12.16 43.03 1.28
N PRO A 399 13.52 43.05 1.44
CA PRO A 399 14.26 44.24 1.09
C PRO A 399 14.39 44.37 -0.42
N SER A 400 13.88 45.47 -0.95
CA SER A 400 14.17 45.96 -2.31
C SER A 400 15.65 46.31 -2.44
N THR A 401 16.22 45.97 -3.60
CA THR A 401 17.53 46.36 -4.07
C THR A 401 17.80 47.87 -4.01
N SER A 402 18.83 48.29 -3.27
CA SER A 402 19.66 49.46 -3.60
C SER A 402 21.01 49.36 -2.86
N SER A 403 22.10 49.27 -3.58
CA SER A 403 23.48 49.48 -3.11
C SER A 403 23.79 51.00 -3.19
N PRO A 404 24.89 51.58 -2.64
CA PRO A 404 26.04 51.13 -1.84
C PRO A 404 26.32 52.13 -0.66
N PRO A 405 27.51 52.25 0.01
CA PRO A 405 28.87 51.87 -0.33
C PRO A 405 29.71 51.24 0.78
N SER A 406 30.84 50.69 0.31
CA SER A 406 32.07 50.23 0.96
C SER A 406 32.36 50.68 2.40
N LYS A 407 32.71 49.66 3.29
CA LYS A 407 33.82 49.78 4.24
C LYS A 407 34.49 48.42 4.39
N ARG A 408 35.80 48.40 4.12
CA ARG A 408 36.73 47.33 4.39
C ARG A 408 36.74 47.07 5.91
N ASN A 409 36.69 45.80 6.30
CA ASN A 409 37.26 45.40 7.56
C ASN A 409 38.07 44.13 7.37
N THR A 410 39.33 44.32 7.65
CA THR A 410 40.50 43.45 7.60
C THR A 410 40.39 42.37 8.67
N TRP A 411 40.63 41.11 8.26
CA TRP A 411 40.93 40.01 9.15
C TRP A 411 42.44 40.06 9.54
N PRO A 412 42.84 39.89 10.78
CA PRO A 412 44.24 39.82 11.13
C PRO A 412 44.82 38.44 10.78
N ARG A 413 45.96 38.45 10.17
CA ARG A 413 46.86 37.31 9.98
C ARG A 413 47.59 37.07 11.31
N GLY A 414 47.56 35.83 11.78
CA GLY A 414 48.36 35.36 12.92
C GLY A 414 49.04 34.04 12.56
N ASN A 415 50.29 34.16 12.27
CA ASN A 415 51.51 33.35 12.35
C ASN A 415 51.46 31.83 12.59
N SER A 416 52.03 31.21 11.60
CA SER A 416 53.13 30.19 11.49
C SER A 416 53.55 29.32 12.67
N GLY A 417 53.54 28.00 12.44
CA GLY A 417 54.57 26.99 12.56
C GLY A 417 54.49 26.08 13.79
N PRO A 418 55.17 24.92 13.85
CA PRO A 418 55.87 24.20 12.79
C PRO A 418 55.51 22.69 12.67
N GLU A 419 56.02 22.15 11.61
CA GLU A 419 56.27 20.76 11.23
C GLU A 419 56.06 19.61 12.22
N ASN A 420 55.42 18.54 11.73
CA ASN A 420 55.95 17.19 12.01
C ASN A 420 55.62 16.23 10.85
N ARG A 421 56.70 15.84 10.16
CA ARG A 421 56.75 14.72 9.23
C ARG A 421 56.68 13.41 10.01
N LEU A 422 55.90 12.47 9.52
CA LEU A 422 56.22 11.04 9.72
C LEU A 422 55.61 10.22 8.54
N ARG A 423 56.53 9.91 7.63
CA ARG A 423 56.90 8.61 7.04
C ARG A 423 55.77 7.70 6.54
N ALA A 424 55.69 7.65 5.24
CA ALA A 424 55.30 6.50 4.47
C ALA A 424 56.24 5.32 4.67
N GLN A 425 55.75 4.16 4.99
CA GLN A 425 56.46 2.90 4.81
C GLN A 425 55.73 2.00 3.86
N ARG A 426 56.42 1.79 2.72
CA ARG A 426 56.14 0.77 1.72
C ARG A 426 56.39 -0.62 2.31
N TYR A 427 55.49 -1.58 2.08
CA TYR A 427 55.82 -3.00 2.07
C TYR A 427 55.84 -3.52 0.63
N LYS A 428 57.05 -3.81 0.12
CA LYS A 428 57.31 -4.59 -1.08
C LYS A 428 57.39 -6.08 -0.73
N HIS A 429 56.94 -6.85 -1.64
CA HIS A 429 57.07 -8.31 -1.79
C HIS A 429 58.38 -8.93 -1.32
N ARG A 430 58.29 -10.16 -0.78
CA ARG A 430 59.13 -11.31 -1.17
C ARG A 430 58.34 -12.59 -1.06
N GLY A 431 58.22 -13.27 -2.20
CA GLY A 431 57.86 -14.69 -2.27
C GLY A 431 59.05 -15.59 -2.09
N ARG A 432 58.80 -16.85 -1.77
CA ARG A 432 59.54 -18.09 -2.12
C ARG A 432 58.77 -19.24 -1.49
N SER A 433 58.19 -20.03 -2.34
CA SER A 433 58.48 -21.44 -2.78
C SER A 433 58.96 -22.38 -1.69
N GLY A 434 58.32 -23.55 -1.59
CA GLY A 434 58.99 -24.77 -1.21
C GLY A 434 58.20 -25.73 -0.34
N SER A 435 57.85 -26.81 -0.98
CA SER A 435 57.51 -28.20 -0.64
C SER A 435 56.06 -28.49 -0.31
#